data_358241dfc5a4d5e7e14453906e2fdf70
#
_entry.id   358241dfc5a4d5e7e14453906e2fdf70
#
_cell.length_a   1.000
_cell.length_b   1.000
_cell.length_c   1.000
_cell.angle_alpha   90.00
_cell.angle_beta   90.00
_cell.angle_gamma   90.00
#
_symmetry.space_group_name_H-M   'P 1'
#
loop_
_entity.id
_entity.type
_entity.pdbx_description
1 polymer ?
#
loop_
_entity_poly.entity_id
_entity_poly.type
_entity_poly.pdbx_seq_one_letter_code
_entity_poly.pdbx_strand_id
1 'polypeptide(L)'
;MSRVAFWVPRILDFKEEIAGARTFSFLHEIEMLLENDLIKGGDLNNAIVYVDKELSNTTMQKLKKAFKKEDIKVKSNGILDNLNLHWANEAARHKLLDVIGDLALTGTRIRGKIIANKPGHLVNTQFAKKLAKVIKLEKRNNIPQIDLNVP
;
A
#
# COMPACT_ATOMS: atom_id res chain seq x y z
N MET A 1 -5.35 -14.87 9.34
CA MET A 1 -5.71 -13.92 8.25
C MET A 1 -6.25 -12.64 8.86
N SER A 2 -5.48 -11.57 8.83
CA SER A 2 -5.82 -10.33 9.53
C SER A 2 -6.82 -9.51 8.72
N ARG A 3 -8.00 -9.27 9.28
CA ARG A 3 -8.88 -8.18 8.82
C ARG A 3 -8.29 -6.89 9.36
N VAL A 4 -7.93 -5.98 8.49
CA VAL A 4 -7.50 -4.65 8.90
C VAL A 4 -8.68 -3.72 8.69
N ALA A 5 -9.31 -3.31 9.78
CA ALA A 5 -10.31 -2.25 9.76
C ALA A 5 -9.68 -1.02 10.42
N PHE A 6 -9.53 0.05 9.68
CA PHE A 6 -9.13 1.34 10.22
C PHE A 6 -10.28 2.33 10.05
N TRP A 7 -10.44 3.18 11.04
CA TRP A 7 -11.30 4.34 10.96
C TRP A 7 -10.42 5.59 10.98
N VAL A 8 -10.50 6.42 9.93
CA VAL A 8 -9.76 7.68 9.85
C VAL A 8 -10.77 8.81 9.95
N PRO A 9 -11.01 9.37 11.14
CA PRO A 9 -12.07 10.33 11.35
C PRO A 9 -11.75 11.72 10.82
N ARG A 10 -10.46 12.10 10.71
CA ARG A 10 -10.01 13.45 10.35
C ARG A 10 -8.76 13.44 9.47
N ILE A 11 -8.55 14.52 8.70
CA ILE A 11 -7.35 14.71 7.86
C ILE A 11 -6.06 14.72 8.69
N LEU A 12 -6.09 15.26 9.91
CA LEU A 12 -4.94 15.26 10.81
C LEU A 12 -4.52 13.85 11.21
N ASP A 13 -5.49 12.97 11.49
CA ASP A 13 -5.21 11.57 11.83
C ASP A 13 -4.56 10.83 10.65
N PHE A 14 -4.91 11.17 9.41
CA PHE A 14 -4.27 10.62 8.22
C PHE A 14 -2.78 10.98 8.17
N LYS A 15 -2.44 12.26 8.38
CA LYS A 15 -1.05 12.74 8.35
C LYS A 15 -0.20 12.04 9.39
N GLU A 16 -0.70 11.95 10.62
CA GLU A 16 0.05 11.44 11.76
C GLU A 16 0.07 9.91 11.83
N GLU A 17 -1.03 9.26 11.42
CA GLU A 17 -1.23 7.83 11.63
C GLU A 17 -0.97 6.97 10.39
N ILE A 18 -1.10 7.54 9.16
CA ILE A 18 -1.14 6.76 7.93
C ILE A 18 -0.08 7.19 6.91
N ALA A 19 0.05 8.50 6.68
CA ALA A 19 0.85 9.03 5.56
C ALA A 19 2.34 8.62 5.61
N GLY A 20 2.89 8.43 6.81
CA GLY A 20 4.27 8.01 7.01
C GLY A 20 4.52 6.50 6.94
N ALA A 21 3.49 5.69 6.67
CA ALA A 21 3.62 4.24 6.62
C ALA A 21 4.39 3.79 5.37
N ARG A 22 5.50 3.09 5.57
CA ARG A 22 6.37 2.63 4.50
C ARG A 22 5.86 1.34 3.87
N THR A 23 6.21 1.14 2.61
CA THR A 23 5.92 -0.08 1.86
C THR A 23 6.60 -1.30 2.48
N PHE A 24 6.13 -2.47 2.10
CA PHE A 24 6.75 -3.73 2.50
C PHE A 24 6.84 -4.68 1.31
N SER A 25 7.77 -5.62 1.42
CA SER A 25 7.95 -6.71 0.47
C SER A 25 8.34 -7.98 1.21
N PHE A 26 8.18 -9.11 0.57
CA PHE A 26 8.67 -10.39 1.08
C PHE A 26 10.09 -10.66 0.58
N LEU A 27 10.85 -11.42 1.36
CA LEU A 27 12.24 -11.73 1.02
C LEU A 27 12.38 -12.38 -0.35
N HIS A 28 11.51 -13.32 -0.70
CA HIS A 28 11.53 -13.99 -2.01
C HIS A 28 11.31 -13.02 -3.18
N GLU A 29 10.49 -11.98 -2.99
CA GLU A 29 10.28 -10.94 -4.00
C GLU A 29 11.54 -10.10 -4.20
N ILE A 30 12.21 -9.76 -3.09
CA ILE A 30 13.48 -8.99 -3.15
C ILE A 30 14.58 -9.79 -3.83
N GLU A 31 14.70 -11.09 -3.56
CA GLU A 31 15.67 -11.93 -4.25
C GLU A 31 15.45 -11.94 -5.77
N MET A 32 14.21 -12.11 -6.20
CA MET A 32 13.85 -12.07 -7.62
C MET A 32 14.17 -10.70 -8.25
N LEU A 33 13.92 -9.61 -7.53
CA LEU A 33 14.26 -8.27 -8.01
C LEU A 33 15.77 -8.04 -8.09
N LEU A 34 16.54 -8.56 -7.11
CA LEU A 34 18.01 -8.49 -7.11
C LEU A 34 18.62 -9.31 -8.24
N GLU A 35 18.07 -10.49 -8.53
CA GLU A 35 18.52 -11.36 -9.62
C GLU A 35 18.29 -10.76 -11.01
N ASN A 36 17.27 -9.93 -11.15
CA ASN A 36 16.93 -9.26 -12.40
C ASN A 36 17.44 -7.81 -12.48
N ASP A 37 18.30 -7.38 -11.55
CA ASP A 37 18.89 -6.03 -11.50
C ASP A 37 17.84 -4.90 -11.45
N LEU A 38 16.65 -5.21 -10.90
CA LEU A 38 15.52 -4.29 -10.82
C LEU A 38 15.54 -3.40 -9.57
N ILE A 39 16.41 -3.70 -8.59
CA ILE A 39 16.63 -2.85 -7.42
C ILE A 39 17.79 -1.90 -7.68
N LYS A 40 17.45 -0.65 -7.94
CA LYS A 40 18.43 0.44 -7.97
C LYS A 40 18.65 0.91 -6.53
N GLY A 41 19.83 0.61 -5.98
CA GLY A 41 20.20 0.78 -4.57
C GLY A 41 19.73 2.11 -3.96
N GLY A 42 19.11 2.06 -2.81
CA GLY A 42 18.51 3.16 -2.04
C GLY A 42 17.12 2.85 -1.54
N ASP A 43 16.31 2.17 -2.32
CA ASP A 43 14.89 1.93 -2.03
C ASP A 43 14.67 0.90 -0.92
N LEU A 44 15.62 -0.01 -0.71
CA LEU A 44 15.53 -1.05 0.32
C LEU A 44 15.59 -0.52 1.76
N ASN A 45 16.14 0.66 1.98
CA ASN A 45 16.14 1.28 3.32
C ASN A 45 14.77 1.84 3.70
N ASN A 46 13.86 1.97 2.73
CA ASN A 46 12.53 2.51 2.90
C ASN A 46 11.42 1.44 2.83
N ALA A 47 11.78 0.17 2.69
CA ALA A 47 10.84 -0.94 2.63
C ALA A 47 11.00 -1.88 3.83
N ILE A 48 9.89 -2.30 4.41
CA ILE A 48 9.86 -3.33 5.45
C ILE A 48 10.01 -4.68 4.75
N VAL A 49 11.00 -5.47 5.12
CA VAL A 49 11.24 -6.78 4.52
C VAL A 49 10.77 -7.89 5.45
N TYR A 50 9.73 -8.61 5.06
CA TYR A 50 9.29 -9.80 5.76
C TYR A 50 10.08 -11.03 5.30
N VAL A 51 10.63 -11.78 6.25
CA VAL A 51 11.38 -13.00 5.98
C VAL A 51 10.41 -14.17 6.03
N ASP A 52 10.02 -14.64 4.87
CA ASP A 52 9.02 -15.70 4.67
C ASP A 52 9.63 -17.06 4.34
N LYS A 53 10.97 -17.15 4.30
CA LYS A 53 11.75 -18.36 4.08
C LYS A 53 13.10 -18.29 4.79
N GLU A 54 13.74 -19.42 4.95
CA GLU A 54 15.09 -19.48 5.52
C GLU A 54 16.09 -18.67 4.66
N LEU A 55 16.94 -17.91 5.34
CA LEU A 55 17.98 -17.13 4.73
C LEU A 55 19.18 -18.06 4.38
N SER A 56 19.42 -18.28 3.10
CA SER A 56 20.66 -18.92 2.65
C SER A 56 21.85 -17.97 2.81
N ASN A 57 23.05 -18.52 2.94
CA ASN A 57 24.27 -17.72 3.00
C ASN A 57 24.44 -16.84 1.75
N THR A 58 24.05 -17.33 0.58
CA THR A 58 24.09 -16.60 -0.69
C THR A 58 23.14 -15.41 -0.69
N THR A 59 21.91 -15.62 -0.22
CA THR A 59 20.92 -14.54 -0.06
C THR A 59 21.40 -13.50 0.92
N MET A 60 21.95 -13.93 2.05
CA MET A 60 22.52 -13.03 3.05
C MET A 60 23.62 -12.14 2.46
N GLN A 61 24.53 -12.69 1.67
CA GLN A 61 25.59 -11.91 1.02
C GLN A 61 25.03 -10.91 -0.01
N LYS A 62 24.05 -11.32 -0.82
CA LYS A 62 23.37 -10.41 -1.76
C LYS A 62 22.70 -9.25 -1.02
N LEU A 63 21.99 -9.53 0.08
CA LEU A 63 21.36 -8.52 0.91
C LEU A 63 22.36 -7.56 1.55
N LYS A 64 23.44 -8.08 2.15
CA LYS A 64 24.52 -7.25 2.71
C LYS A 64 25.09 -6.28 1.68
N LYS A 65 25.33 -6.75 0.48
CA LYS A 65 25.80 -5.91 -0.63
C LYS A 65 24.77 -4.86 -1.04
N ALA A 66 23.49 -5.27 -1.19
CA ALA A 66 22.41 -4.38 -1.62
C ALA A 66 22.10 -3.30 -0.59
N PHE A 67 22.06 -3.67 0.71
CA PHE A 67 21.82 -2.73 1.80
C PHE A 67 23.07 -1.97 2.26
N LYS A 68 24.26 -2.33 1.74
CA LYS A 68 25.54 -1.79 2.20
C LYS A 68 25.74 -1.94 3.72
N LYS A 69 25.30 -3.06 4.27
CA LYS A 69 25.39 -3.40 5.69
C LYS A 69 26.21 -4.67 5.87
N GLU A 70 27.13 -4.64 6.84
CA GLU A 70 27.98 -5.81 7.17
C GLU A 70 27.20 -6.86 7.96
N ASP A 71 26.25 -6.46 8.78
CA ASP A 71 25.45 -7.35 9.59
C ASP A 71 23.95 -7.13 9.33
N ILE A 72 23.27 -8.21 8.94
CA ILE A 72 21.82 -8.23 8.71
C ILE A 72 21.26 -9.39 9.51
N LYS A 73 20.28 -9.08 10.37
CA LYS A 73 19.62 -10.04 11.25
C LYS A 73 18.12 -10.07 10.99
N VAL A 74 17.51 -11.20 11.28
CA VAL A 74 16.07 -11.32 11.32
C VAL A 74 15.61 -11.07 12.75
N LYS A 75 14.74 -10.09 12.94
CA LYS A 75 14.13 -9.80 14.23
C LYS A 75 13.14 -10.91 14.63
N SER A 76 12.83 -11.04 15.90
CA SER A 76 11.90 -12.06 16.43
C SER A 76 10.48 -11.99 15.82
N ASN A 77 10.11 -10.86 15.26
CA ASN A 77 8.84 -10.65 14.57
C ASN A 77 8.87 -11.02 13.07
N GLY A 78 9.95 -11.67 12.60
CA GLY A 78 10.09 -12.11 11.21
C GLY A 78 10.42 -11.00 10.21
N ILE A 79 10.86 -9.84 10.70
CA ILE A 79 11.23 -8.70 9.84
C ILE A 79 12.76 -8.59 9.81
N LEU A 80 13.30 -8.25 8.66
CA LEU A 80 14.72 -7.99 8.49
C LEU A 80 15.12 -6.75 9.30
N ASP A 81 16.34 -6.77 9.88
CA ASP A 81 16.87 -5.65 10.67
C ASP A 81 17.47 -4.54 9.79
N ASN A 82 16.76 -4.18 8.74
CA ASN A 82 17.18 -3.10 7.85
C ASN A 82 16.66 -1.72 8.32
N LEU A 83 15.59 -1.70 9.08
CA LEU A 83 14.97 -0.48 9.59
C LEU A 83 14.23 -0.73 10.92
N ASN A 84 13.88 0.35 11.60
CA ASN A 84 12.95 0.33 12.74
C ASN A 84 11.56 0.73 12.26
N LEU A 85 10.53 -0.01 12.70
CA LEU A 85 9.14 0.30 12.38
C LEU A 85 8.72 1.60 13.05
N HIS A 86 7.92 2.42 12.36
CA HIS A 86 7.24 3.56 12.95
C HIS A 86 6.09 3.11 13.86
N TRP A 87 5.41 2.04 13.47
CA TRP A 87 4.32 1.41 14.24
C TRP A 87 4.40 -0.12 14.11
N ALA A 88 4.01 -0.83 15.15
CA ALA A 88 4.00 -2.29 15.14
C ALA A 88 3.16 -2.88 13.99
N ASN A 89 2.15 -2.15 13.50
CA ASN A 89 1.27 -2.51 12.40
C ASN A 89 1.51 -1.69 11.13
N GLU A 90 2.72 -1.23 10.90
CA GLU A 90 3.05 -0.29 9.81
C GLU A 90 2.66 -0.81 8.43
N ALA A 91 2.88 -2.09 8.13
CA ALA A 91 2.47 -2.69 6.85
C ALA A 91 0.94 -2.63 6.64
N ALA A 92 0.16 -2.79 7.70
CA ALA A 92 -1.30 -2.65 7.62
C ALA A 92 -1.73 -1.21 7.39
N ARG A 93 -1.02 -0.24 7.97
CA ARG A 93 -1.22 1.20 7.73
C ARG A 93 -0.89 1.55 6.28
N HIS A 94 0.20 0.99 5.73
CA HIS A 94 0.55 1.15 4.32
C HIS A 94 -0.54 0.57 3.39
N LYS A 95 -1.11 -0.59 3.71
CA LYS A 95 -2.24 -1.13 2.94
C LYS A 95 -3.48 -0.23 2.99
N LEU A 96 -3.71 0.47 4.08
CA LEU A 96 -4.77 1.48 4.13
C LEU A 96 -4.43 2.69 3.26
N LEU A 97 -3.18 3.15 3.26
CA LEU A 97 -2.70 4.21 2.38
C LEU A 97 -2.92 3.85 0.91
N ASP A 98 -2.59 2.60 0.51
CA ASP A 98 -2.85 2.08 -0.83
C ASP A 98 -4.35 2.17 -1.20
N VAL A 99 -5.24 1.71 -0.30
CA VAL A 99 -6.70 1.76 -0.54
C VAL A 99 -7.17 3.20 -0.72
N ILE A 100 -6.71 4.13 0.11
CA ILE A 100 -7.09 5.54 0.02
C ILE A 100 -6.61 6.13 -1.32
N GLY A 101 -5.36 5.88 -1.69
CA GLY A 101 -4.78 6.36 -2.95
C GLY A 101 -5.47 5.78 -4.19
N ASP A 102 -5.69 4.47 -4.21
CA ASP A 102 -6.34 3.79 -5.33
C ASP A 102 -7.81 4.23 -5.52
N LEU A 103 -8.52 4.49 -4.42
CA LEU A 103 -9.90 4.99 -4.49
C LEU A 103 -9.97 6.46 -4.88
N ALA A 104 -8.94 7.25 -4.61
CA ALA A 104 -8.87 8.64 -5.07
C ALA A 104 -8.88 8.75 -6.61
N LEU A 105 -8.50 7.69 -7.32
CA LEU A 105 -8.59 7.60 -8.79
C LEU A 105 -10.03 7.73 -9.34
N THR A 106 -11.04 7.60 -8.50
CA THR A 106 -12.44 7.88 -8.90
C THR A 106 -12.66 9.36 -9.24
N GLY A 107 -11.77 10.27 -8.83
CA GLY A 107 -11.88 11.71 -9.04
C GLY A 107 -13.02 12.37 -8.26
N THR A 108 -13.54 11.70 -7.22
CA THR A 108 -14.65 12.22 -6.42
C THR A 108 -14.45 11.93 -4.94
N ARG A 109 -15.11 12.71 -4.08
CA ARG A 109 -15.12 12.46 -2.64
C ARG A 109 -16.06 11.30 -2.34
N ILE A 110 -15.56 10.33 -1.59
CA ILE A 110 -16.35 9.19 -1.13
C ILE A 110 -16.70 9.42 0.34
N ARG A 111 -17.99 9.38 0.66
CA ARG A 111 -18.47 9.40 2.04
C ARG A 111 -19.11 8.06 2.36
N GLY A 112 -18.48 7.27 3.24
CA GLY A 112 -18.99 5.96 3.60
C GLY A 112 -17.97 5.15 4.39
N LYS A 113 -18.35 3.94 4.76
CA LYS A 113 -17.50 2.95 5.40
C LYS A 113 -16.98 1.98 4.33
N ILE A 114 -15.67 1.85 4.24
CA ILE A 114 -15.01 0.90 3.33
C ILE A 114 -14.39 -0.21 4.18
N ILE A 115 -14.69 -1.45 3.83
CA ILE A 115 -14.10 -2.65 4.45
C ILE A 115 -13.30 -3.35 3.36
N ALA A 116 -11.97 -3.35 3.51
CA ALA A 116 -11.07 -4.03 2.60
C ALA A 116 -10.54 -5.32 3.24
N ASN A 117 -10.70 -6.44 2.56
CA ASN A 117 -10.16 -7.72 2.96
C ASN A 117 -9.08 -8.14 1.96
N LYS A 118 -7.82 -8.30 2.43
CA LYS A 118 -6.64 -8.56 1.59
C LYS A 118 -6.51 -7.55 0.43
N PRO A 119 -6.50 -6.24 0.71
CA PRO A 119 -6.41 -5.24 -0.34
C PRO A 119 -5.08 -5.31 -1.09
N GLY A 120 -5.12 -4.89 -2.36
CA GLY A 120 -3.96 -4.75 -3.23
C GLY A 120 -4.34 -3.91 -4.43
N HIS A 121 -3.37 -3.27 -5.08
CA HIS A 121 -3.61 -2.31 -6.18
C HIS A 121 -4.53 -2.83 -7.27
N LEU A 122 -4.37 -4.11 -7.66
CA LEU A 122 -5.22 -4.71 -8.70
C LEU A 122 -6.71 -4.69 -8.29
N VAL A 123 -7.02 -5.20 -7.10
CA VAL A 123 -8.40 -5.29 -6.59
C VAL A 123 -8.95 -3.91 -6.29
N ASN A 124 -8.16 -3.06 -5.66
CA ASN A 124 -8.56 -1.69 -5.31
C ASN A 124 -8.90 -0.87 -6.56
N THR A 125 -8.05 -0.92 -7.59
CA THR A 125 -8.26 -0.18 -8.85
C THR A 125 -9.43 -0.74 -9.67
N GLN A 126 -9.65 -2.05 -9.65
CA GLN A 126 -10.85 -2.65 -10.25
C GLN A 126 -12.13 -2.18 -9.56
N PHE A 127 -12.11 -2.12 -8.24
CA PHE A 127 -13.23 -1.56 -7.46
C PHE A 127 -13.43 -0.07 -7.75
N ALA A 128 -12.36 0.73 -7.77
CA ALA A 128 -12.41 2.15 -8.11
C ALA A 128 -13.04 2.37 -9.51
N LYS A 129 -12.67 1.56 -10.52
CA LYS A 129 -13.27 1.61 -11.86
C LYS A 129 -14.78 1.31 -11.85
N LYS A 130 -15.21 0.31 -11.08
CA LYS A 130 -16.65 -0.01 -10.94
C LYS A 130 -17.39 1.15 -10.26
N LEU A 131 -16.85 1.67 -9.17
CA LEU A 131 -17.43 2.78 -8.41
C LEU A 131 -17.54 4.04 -9.27
N ALA A 132 -16.51 4.38 -10.04
CA ALA A 132 -16.53 5.53 -10.95
C ALA A 132 -17.64 5.42 -12.02
N LYS A 133 -17.92 4.20 -12.52
CA LYS A 133 -19.04 3.98 -13.45
C LYS A 133 -20.39 4.28 -12.80
N VAL A 134 -20.63 3.80 -11.58
CA VAL A 134 -21.86 4.06 -10.82
C VAL A 134 -22.04 5.55 -10.58
N ILE A 135 -21.00 6.22 -10.10
CA ILE A 135 -21.01 7.67 -9.84
C ILE A 135 -21.36 8.46 -11.11
N LYS A 136 -20.79 8.05 -12.26
CA LYS A 136 -21.07 8.69 -13.54
C LYS A 136 -22.53 8.52 -13.98
N LEU A 137 -23.10 7.35 -13.73
CA LEU A 137 -24.51 7.08 -14.05
C LEU A 137 -25.45 7.92 -13.17
N GLU A 138 -25.19 7.97 -11.85
CA GLU A 138 -25.98 8.77 -10.92
C GLU A 138 -25.92 10.27 -11.27
N LYS A 139 -24.74 10.80 -11.60
CA LYS A 139 -24.59 12.19 -12.03
C LYS A 139 -25.40 12.49 -13.30
N ARG A 140 -25.50 11.55 -14.23
CA ARG A 140 -26.30 11.71 -15.45
C ARG A 140 -27.80 11.72 -15.14
N ASN A 141 -28.24 10.87 -14.24
CA ASN A 141 -29.65 10.78 -13.85
C ASN A 141 -30.10 11.98 -12.99
N ASN A 142 -29.19 12.61 -12.30
CA ASN A 142 -29.46 13.78 -11.43
C ASN A 142 -29.16 15.14 -12.09
N ILE A 143 -28.83 15.18 -13.38
CA ILE A 143 -28.76 16.44 -14.13
C ILE A 143 -30.22 16.90 -14.36
N PRO A 144 -30.63 18.08 -13.85
CA PRO A 144 -31.93 18.66 -14.20
C PRO A 144 -32.01 18.77 -15.71
N GLN A 145 -33.07 18.25 -16.31
CA GLN A 145 -33.35 18.54 -17.72
C GLN A 145 -33.58 20.05 -17.80
N ILE A 146 -32.62 20.77 -18.36
CA ILE A 146 -32.81 22.18 -18.71
C ILE A 146 -33.79 22.17 -19.86
N ASP A 147 -35.03 22.63 -19.58
CA ASP A 147 -36.02 22.82 -20.61
C ASP A 147 -35.55 23.94 -21.53
N LEU A 148 -35.08 23.56 -22.71
CA LEU A 148 -34.55 24.52 -23.71
C LEU A 148 -35.69 25.18 -24.51
N ASN A 149 -36.93 24.98 -24.13
CA ASN A 149 -38.06 25.70 -24.69
C ASN A 149 -38.16 27.10 -24.04
N VAL A 150 -37.31 28.01 -24.48
CA VAL A 150 -37.55 29.45 -24.30
C VAL A 150 -38.34 29.94 -25.51
N PRO A 151 -39.49 30.57 -25.31
CA PRO A 151 -40.31 31.09 -26.39
C PRO A 151 -39.62 32.18 -27.21
#